data_0d45e25f226193832ac081edfbc62a54
#
_entry.id   0d45e25f226193832ac081edfbc62a54
#
_cell.length_a   1.000
_cell.length_b   1.000
_cell.length_c   1.000
_cell.angle_alpha   90.00
_cell.angle_beta   90.00
_cell.angle_gamma   90.00
#
_symmetry.space_group_name_H-M   'P 1'
#
loop_
_entity.id
_entity.type
_entity.pdbx_description
1 polymer ?
#
loop_
_entity_poly.entity_id
_entity_poly.type
_entity_poly.pdbx_seq_one_letter_code
_entity_poly.pdbx_strand_id
1 'polypeptide(L)'
;MKKYVCLLLIVQLWGACLKAQEVVDTMYLFCQYKAQTIKLTAQKKVTDLIRLEIGKKVSKSYSYYTCQYDSASLTSDFTDKLLQSVTEARKQGGEDWLNRAFAPFPQFRESATVYKNLPKGKMTVLDRKYSYTDDLNSQEWKLETDTMTIMGYLCYKAVCLWRGRDYEAWYTPDIPVSEGPMKFGGLPGLIMKLGDSLQEWVYEIDGLQKVSRPIVMRPPLRQKEYKKTTRLKFLRGFRRFLNNLGSFADAMSDTPLGIKAGSGDKYDLMERDAIIYYLHQI
;
A
#
# COMPACT_ATOMS: atom_id res chain seq x y z
N MET A 1 -54.61 41.54 19.05
CA MET A 1 -54.50 40.13 18.66
C MET A 1 -53.21 39.95 17.85
N LYS A 2 -52.16 39.47 18.51
CA LYS A 2 -50.85 39.28 17.87
C LYS A 2 -50.78 37.86 17.27
N LYS A 3 -50.76 37.80 15.97
CA LYS A 3 -50.52 36.53 15.23
C LYS A 3 -49.04 36.18 15.33
N TYR A 4 -48.68 35.15 16.10
CA TYR A 4 -47.35 34.54 16.08
C TYR A 4 -47.27 33.65 14.83
N VAL A 5 -46.57 34.12 13.84
CA VAL A 5 -46.13 33.31 12.70
C VAL A 5 -44.98 32.44 13.23
N CYS A 6 -45.25 31.16 13.49
CA CYS A 6 -44.22 30.14 13.65
C CYS A 6 -43.45 30.01 12.34
N LEU A 7 -42.32 30.69 12.26
CA LEU A 7 -41.33 30.42 11.22
C LEU A 7 -40.66 29.09 11.57
N LEU A 8 -41.20 27.99 11.03
CA LEU A 8 -40.51 26.70 10.97
C LEU A 8 -39.27 26.91 10.08
N LEU A 9 -38.15 27.24 10.72
CA LEU A 9 -36.82 27.07 10.12
C LEU A 9 -36.62 25.60 9.84
N ILE A 10 -37.02 25.17 8.65
CA ILE A 10 -36.48 23.94 8.05
C ILE A 10 -35.02 24.23 7.81
N VAL A 11 -34.20 23.91 8.81
CA VAL A 11 -32.77 23.72 8.62
C VAL A 11 -32.68 22.53 7.69
N GLN A 12 -32.61 22.82 6.41
CA GLN A 12 -32.13 21.87 5.43
C GLN A 12 -30.68 21.58 5.84
N LEU A 13 -30.54 20.57 6.67
CA LEU A 13 -29.32 19.81 6.78
C LEU A 13 -29.02 19.30 5.38
N TRP A 14 -28.32 20.11 4.62
CA TRP A 14 -27.46 19.61 3.56
C TRP A 14 -26.40 18.80 4.29
N GLY A 15 -26.81 17.64 4.75
CA GLY A 15 -25.89 16.60 5.14
C GLY A 15 -25.07 16.32 3.91
N ALA A 16 -23.86 16.90 3.84
CA ALA A 16 -22.81 16.31 3.06
C ALA A 16 -22.85 14.84 3.50
N CYS A 17 -23.34 13.98 2.62
CA CYS A 17 -23.36 12.54 2.83
C CYS A 17 -21.88 12.13 2.83
N LEU A 18 -21.23 12.34 3.97
CA LEU A 18 -20.00 11.66 4.31
C LEU A 18 -20.39 10.20 4.21
N LYS A 19 -20.10 9.56 3.07
CA LYS A 19 -20.27 8.12 2.94
C LYS A 19 -19.57 7.55 4.16
N ALA A 20 -20.37 7.05 5.11
CA ALA A 20 -19.82 6.39 6.28
C ALA A 20 -18.85 5.34 5.75
N GLN A 21 -17.63 5.34 6.29
CA GLN A 21 -16.63 4.37 5.86
C GLN A 21 -17.21 2.97 6.12
N GLU A 22 -17.24 2.14 5.11
CA GLU A 22 -17.74 0.78 5.22
C GLU A 22 -16.88 -0.02 6.20
N VAL A 23 -17.48 -0.42 7.31
CA VAL A 23 -16.84 -1.30 8.29
C VAL A 23 -16.97 -2.74 7.79
N VAL A 24 -15.84 -3.40 7.56
CA VAL A 24 -15.80 -4.76 6.99
C VAL A 24 -15.55 -5.84 8.04
N ASP A 25 -14.92 -5.50 9.17
CA ASP A 25 -14.70 -6.38 10.33
C ASP A 25 -14.30 -5.54 11.55
N THR A 26 -14.03 -6.21 12.68
CA THR A 26 -13.40 -5.62 13.87
C THR A 26 -12.05 -6.29 14.10
N MET A 27 -10.97 -5.52 14.12
CA MET A 27 -9.65 -6.06 14.44
C MET A 27 -9.54 -6.43 15.92
N TYR A 28 -8.85 -7.52 16.19
CA TYR A 28 -8.45 -7.94 17.53
C TYR A 28 -6.93 -7.90 17.75
N LEU A 29 -6.17 -7.84 16.65
CA LEU A 29 -4.73 -7.75 16.66
C LEU A 29 -4.27 -6.70 15.64
N PHE A 30 -3.37 -5.84 16.06
CA PHE A 30 -2.72 -4.83 15.23
C PHE A 30 -1.22 -5.08 15.21
N CYS A 31 -0.65 -5.14 14.01
CA CYS A 31 0.79 -5.28 13.81
C CYS A 31 1.32 -4.11 13.00
N GLN A 32 2.53 -3.69 13.31
CA GLN A 32 3.30 -2.73 12.52
C GLN A 32 4.61 -3.35 12.09
N TYR A 33 4.98 -3.13 10.84
CA TYR A 33 6.26 -3.59 10.27
C TYR A 33 7.05 -2.40 9.77
N LYS A 34 8.32 -2.34 10.12
CA LYS A 34 9.30 -1.56 9.37
C LYS A 34 9.51 -2.27 8.04
N ALA A 35 9.27 -1.56 6.96
CA ALA A 35 9.51 -2.07 5.62
C ALA A 35 10.68 -1.34 4.98
N GLN A 36 11.50 -2.09 4.26
CA GLN A 36 12.50 -1.57 3.37
C GLN A 36 12.18 -2.06 1.97
N THR A 37 12.07 -1.14 1.03
CA THR A 37 11.77 -1.46 -0.36
C THR A 37 12.70 -0.70 -1.29
N ILE A 38 12.82 -1.15 -2.53
CA ILE A 38 13.58 -0.39 -3.53
C ILE A 38 12.67 0.67 -4.16
N LYS A 39 13.15 1.91 -4.14
CA LYS A 39 12.50 2.97 -4.93
C LYS A 39 12.83 2.75 -6.39
N LEU A 40 11.82 2.32 -7.15
CA LEU A 40 11.94 1.90 -8.54
C LEU A 40 12.58 2.96 -9.47
N THR A 41 12.35 4.24 -9.18
CA THR A 41 12.88 5.35 -10.00
C THR A 41 14.36 5.67 -9.76
N ALA A 42 14.92 5.29 -8.62
CA ALA A 42 16.26 5.69 -8.21
C ALA A 42 17.15 4.52 -7.77
N GLN A 43 16.66 3.28 -7.80
CA GLN A 43 17.31 2.09 -7.24
C GLN A 43 17.81 2.29 -5.79
N LYS A 44 17.15 3.19 -5.07
CA LYS A 44 17.50 3.55 -3.70
C LYS A 44 16.54 2.85 -2.74
N LYS A 45 17.09 2.24 -1.70
CA LYS A 45 16.30 1.70 -0.60
C LYS A 45 15.52 2.81 0.10
N VAL A 46 14.24 2.60 0.30
CA VAL A 46 13.36 3.50 1.05
C VAL A 46 12.67 2.74 2.16
N THR A 47 12.43 3.44 3.26
CA THR A 47 11.71 2.87 4.40
C THR A 47 10.23 3.20 4.31
N ASP A 48 9.39 2.27 4.81
CA ASP A 48 7.96 2.43 4.96
C ASP A 48 7.51 1.85 6.31
N LEU A 49 6.30 2.17 6.73
CA LEU A 49 5.62 1.54 7.86
C LEU A 49 4.37 0.83 7.34
N ILE A 50 4.41 -0.48 7.32
CA ILE A 50 3.27 -1.29 6.93
C ILE A 50 2.47 -1.67 8.16
N ARG A 51 1.17 -1.36 8.13
CA ARG A 51 0.21 -1.73 9.16
C ARG A 51 -0.59 -2.94 8.71
N LEU A 52 -0.83 -3.84 9.64
CA LEU A 52 -1.66 -5.02 9.46
C LEU A 52 -2.70 -5.05 10.58
N GLU A 53 -3.96 -4.92 10.18
CA GLU A 53 -5.15 -5.00 11.03
C GLU A 53 -5.75 -6.39 10.85
N ILE A 54 -5.83 -7.20 11.91
CA ILE A 54 -6.30 -8.59 11.83
C ILE A 54 -7.64 -8.70 12.55
N GLY A 55 -8.68 -9.01 11.79
CA GLY A 55 -10.01 -9.35 12.26
C GLY A 55 -10.30 -10.85 12.13
N LYS A 56 -11.50 -11.25 12.52
CA LYS A 56 -11.93 -12.67 12.46
C LYS A 56 -12.21 -13.15 11.03
N LYS A 57 -12.68 -12.26 10.16
CA LYS A 57 -13.08 -12.56 8.77
C LYS A 57 -12.21 -11.86 7.75
N VAL A 58 -11.72 -10.68 8.11
CA VAL A 58 -10.95 -9.82 7.20
C VAL A 58 -9.71 -9.35 7.91
N SER A 59 -8.57 -9.39 7.22
CA SER A 59 -7.40 -8.61 7.58
C SER A 59 -7.11 -7.56 6.52
N LYS A 60 -6.46 -6.46 6.93
CA LYS A 60 -6.12 -5.32 6.07
C LYS A 60 -4.68 -4.93 6.27
N SER A 61 -3.92 -4.83 5.18
CA SER A 61 -2.53 -4.38 5.21
C SER A 61 -2.32 -3.18 4.28
N TYR A 62 -1.59 -2.16 4.75
CA TYR A 62 -1.38 -0.91 4.03
C TYR A 62 -0.19 -0.11 4.56
N SER A 63 0.34 0.82 3.74
CA SER A 63 1.33 1.80 4.18
C SER A 63 0.69 2.88 5.05
N TYR A 64 1.26 3.12 6.23
CA TYR A 64 0.86 4.20 7.11
C TYR A 64 1.07 5.57 6.45
N TYR A 65 2.23 5.77 5.83
CA TYR A 65 2.54 7.06 5.19
C TYR A 65 1.63 7.36 4.00
N THR A 66 1.35 6.34 3.16
CA THR A 66 0.39 6.51 2.06
C THR A 66 -1.01 6.81 2.58
N CYS A 67 -1.44 6.19 3.68
CA CYS A 67 -2.73 6.49 4.29
C CYS A 67 -2.80 7.95 4.79
N GLN A 68 -1.72 8.49 5.36
CA GLN A 68 -1.64 9.89 5.74
C GLN A 68 -1.66 10.82 4.52
N TYR A 69 -0.90 10.48 3.47
CA TYR A 69 -0.91 11.23 2.21
C TYR A 69 -2.31 11.28 1.59
N ASP A 70 -2.99 10.15 1.52
CA ASP A 70 -4.36 10.06 1.00
C ASP A 70 -5.31 10.98 1.78
N SER A 71 -5.23 10.95 3.10
CA SER A 71 -6.05 11.80 3.96
C SER A 71 -5.76 13.30 3.74
N ALA A 72 -4.49 13.67 3.67
CA ALA A 72 -4.08 15.05 3.38
C ALA A 72 -4.52 15.49 1.99
N SER A 73 -4.43 14.61 0.99
CA SER A 73 -4.78 14.93 -0.40
C SER A 73 -6.26 15.20 -0.65
N LEU A 74 -7.13 14.89 0.32
CA LEU A 74 -8.55 15.16 0.29
C LEU A 74 -8.90 16.55 0.85
N THR A 75 -7.95 17.27 1.47
CA THR A 75 -8.17 18.63 1.94
C THR A 75 -8.26 19.59 0.74
N SER A 76 -9.12 20.61 0.87
CA SER A 76 -9.40 21.56 -0.23
C SER A 76 -8.17 22.36 -0.67
N ASP A 77 -7.23 22.60 0.22
CA ASP A 77 -6.04 23.43 0.03
C ASP A 77 -4.78 22.61 -0.34
N PHE A 78 -4.89 21.29 -0.41
CA PHE A 78 -3.73 20.43 -0.68
C PHE A 78 -3.05 20.74 -2.02
N THR A 79 -3.86 20.92 -3.07
CA THR A 79 -3.34 21.18 -4.42
C THR A 79 -2.61 22.54 -4.47
N ASP A 80 -3.18 23.56 -3.85
CA ASP A 80 -2.58 24.91 -3.83
C ASP A 80 -1.26 24.92 -3.05
N LYS A 81 -1.24 24.28 -1.88
CA LYS A 81 -0.01 24.10 -1.09
C LYS A 81 1.07 23.33 -1.86
N LEU A 82 0.67 22.28 -2.59
CA LEU A 82 1.60 21.51 -3.41
C LEU A 82 2.18 22.36 -4.54
N LEU A 83 1.35 23.10 -5.28
CA LEU A 83 1.79 23.98 -6.36
C LEU A 83 2.73 25.07 -5.84
N GLN A 84 2.39 25.70 -4.72
CA GLN A 84 3.26 26.70 -4.08
C GLN A 84 4.63 26.07 -3.71
N SER A 85 4.63 24.93 -3.04
CA SER A 85 5.88 24.26 -2.64
C SER A 85 6.75 23.86 -3.83
N VAL A 86 6.13 23.34 -4.90
CA VAL A 86 6.84 23.04 -6.16
C VAL A 86 7.44 24.29 -6.78
N THR A 87 6.69 25.39 -6.81
CA THR A 87 7.15 26.65 -7.39
C THR A 87 8.34 27.23 -6.61
N GLU A 88 8.27 27.22 -5.28
CA GLU A 88 9.35 27.71 -4.40
C GLU A 88 10.60 26.85 -4.52
N ALA A 89 10.46 25.52 -4.49
CA ALA A 89 11.59 24.60 -4.62
C ALA A 89 12.30 24.74 -5.98
N ARG A 90 11.54 24.97 -7.05
CA ARG A 90 12.08 25.22 -8.39
C ARG A 90 12.87 26.53 -8.47
N LYS A 91 12.34 27.63 -7.88
CA LYS A 91 13.06 28.91 -7.82
C LYS A 91 14.41 28.79 -7.13
N GLN A 92 14.52 27.94 -6.09
CA GLN A 92 15.78 27.68 -5.39
C GLN A 92 16.76 26.83 -6.25
N GLY A 93 16.26 26.09 -7.25
CA GLY A 93 17.08 25.28 -8.16
C GLY A 93 17.78 24.09 -7.49
N GLY A 94 18.81 23.57 -8.17
CA GLY A 94 19.60 22.42 -7.71
C GLY A 94 18.96 21.06 -7.98
N GLU A 95 19.74 19.99 -7.98
CA GLU A 95 19.30 18.64 -8.33
C GLU A 95 18.25 18.06 -7.35
N ASP A 96 18.20 18.57 -6.13
CA ASP A 96 17.31 18.07 -5.06
C ASP A 96 16.00 18.85 -4.91
N TRP A 97 15.67 19.74 -5.87
CA TRP A 97 14.49 20.58 -5.80
C TRP A 97 13.18 19.76 -5.63
N LEU A 98 13.10 18.59 -6.26
CA LEU A 98 11.89 17.74 -6.19
C LEU A 98 11.68 17.18 -4.78
N ASN A 99 12.73 16.75 -4.11
CA ASN A 99 12.65 16.28 -2.72
C ASN A 99 12.21 17.42 -1.79
N ARG A 100 12.75 18.63 -1.99
CA ARG A 100 12.33 19.81 -1.21
C ARG A 100 10.87 20.18 -1.45
N ALA A 101 10.40 20.09 -2.69
CA ALA A 101 9.01 20.36 -3.03
C ALA A 101 8.02 19.45 -2.29
N PHE A 102 8.39 18.19 -2.09
CA PHE A 102 7.53 17.22 -1.41
C PHE A 102 7.82 17.05 0.08
N ALA A 103 8.88 17.64 0.62
CA ALA A 103 9.26 17.50 2.02
C ALA A 103 8.18 17.92 3.04
N PRO A 104 7.36 18.98 2.80
CA PRO A 104 6.31 19.38 3.72
C PRO A 104 5.10 18.45 3.77
N PHE A 105 4.99 17.51 2.81
CA PHE A 105 3.82 16.65 2.68
C PHE A 105 4.08 15.25 3.23
N PRO A 106 3.02 14.55 3.70
CA PRO A 106 3.14 13.15 4.06
C PRO A 106 3.71 12.35 2.88
N GLN A 107 4.61 11.44 3.20
CA GLN A 107 5.32 10.69 2.17
C GLN A 107 4.41 9.63 1.56
N PHE A 108 4.32 9.62 0.23
CA PHE A 108 3.69 8.51 -0.49
C PHE A 108 4.69 7.35 -0.60
N ARG A 109 4.26 6.17 -0.19
CA ARG A 109 5.07 4.94 -0.18
C ARG A 109 4.32 3.83 -0.93
N GLU A 110 4.18 2.65 -0.32
CA GLU A 110 3.41 1.56 -0.92
C GLU A 110 1.95 1.98 -1.16
N SER A 111 1.53 1.94 -2.42
CA SER A 111 0.20 2.41 -2.82
C SER A 111 -0.90 1.39 -2.59
N ALA A 112 -0.54 0.11 -2.54
CA ALA A 112 -1.50 -0.96 -2.38
C ALA A 112 -2.07 -1.02 -0.97
N THR A 113 -3.38 -1.23 -0.88
CA THR A 113 -4.05 -1.70 0.33
C THR A 113 -4.61 -3.07 0.03
N VAL A 114 -4.25 -4.05 0.84
CA VAL A 114 -4.63 -5.45 0.67
C VAL A 114 -5.66 -5.83 1.72
N TYR A 115 -6.82 -6.31 1.29
CA TYR A 115 -7.85 -6.91 2.14
C TYR A 115 -7.89 -8.40 1.89
N LYS A 116 -7.60 -9.19 2.91
CA LYS A 116 -7.69 -10.64 2.86
C LYS A 116 -9.02 -11.07 3.44
N ASN A 117 -9.85 -11.71 2.64
CA ASN A 117 -11.12 -12.30 3.07
C ASN A 117 -10.88 -13.77 3.40
N LEU A 118 -10.70 -14.06 4.68
CA LEU A 118 -10.31 -15.38 5.16
C LEU A 118 -11.33 -16.48 4.80
N PRO A 119 -12.65 -16.28 5.03
CA PRO A 119 -13.65 -17.28 4.67
C PRO A 119 -13.74 -17.58 3.16
N LYS A 120 -13.39 -16.60 2.31
CA LYS A 120 -13.46 -16.77 0.84
C LYS A 120 -12.16 -17.28 0.23
N GLY A 121 -11.07 -17.34 0.99
CA GLY A 121 -9.76 -17.70 0.44
C GLY A 121 -9.27 -16.72 -0.64
N LYS A 122 -9.72 -15.47 -0.61
CA LYS A 122 -9.40 -14.44 -1.62
C LYS A 122 -8.92 -13.16 -0.96
N MET A 123 -8.05 -12.45 -1.66
CA MET A 123 -7.71 -11.08 -1.31
C MET A 123 -8.19 -10.09 -2.36
N THR A 124 -8.53 -8.88 -1.92
CA THR A 124 -8.80 -7.73 -2.78
C THR A 124 -7.66 -6.74 -2.59
N VAL A 125 -7.03 -6.36 -3.69
CA VAL A 125 -5.99 -5.35 -3.71
C VAL A 125 -6.57 -4.07 -4.30
N LEU A 126 -6.51 -2.99 -3.52
CA LEU A 126 -6.85 -1.64 -3.94
C LEU A 126 -5.56 -0.87 -4.15
N ASP A 127 -5.29 -0.48 -5.37
CA ASP A 127 -4.09 0.29 -5.69
C ASP A 127 -4.45 1.46 -6.59
N ARG A 128 -4.16 2.67 -6.12
CA ARG A 128 -4.51 3.93 -6.80
C ARG A 128 -6.01 3.97 -7.15
N LYS A 129 -6.36 3.89 -8.44
CA LYS A 129 -7.74 3.89 -8.93
C LYS A 129 -8.28 2.52 -9.31
N TYR A 130 -7.49 1.47 -9.13
CA TYR A 130 -7.83 0.11 -9.55
C TYR A 130 -8.09 -0.81 -8.38
N SER A 131 -8.92 -1.82 -8.63
CA SER A 131 -9.08 -2.97 -7.74
C SER A 131 -8.96 -4.27 -8.53
N TYR A 132 -8.33 -5.28 -7.92
CA TYR A 132 -8.32 -6.64 -8.45
C TYR A 132 -8.36 -7.64 -7.31
N THR A 133 -8.80 -8.86 -7.63
CA THR A 133 -8.79 -9.99 -6.70
C THR A 133 -7.65 -10.94 -7.00
N ASP A 134 -7.19 -11.61 -5.96
CA ASP A 134 -6.11 -12.57 -6.02
C ASP A 134 -6.38 -13.71 -5.02
N ASP A 135 -5.67 -14.82 -5.13
CA ASP A 135 -5.81 -15.94 -4.21
C ASP A 135 -5.02 -15.70 -2.93
N LEU A 136 -5.64 -16.06 -1.78
CA LEU A 136 -4.92 -16.12 -0.51
C LEU A 136 -3.98 -17.31 -0.50
N ASN A 137 -2.87 -17.16 0.26
CA ASN A 137 -1.95 -18.24 0.58
C ASN A 137 -1.48 -19.02 -0.65
N SER A 138 -1.23 -18.28 -1.74
CA SER A 138 -0.66 -18.82 -2.97
C SER A 138 0.86 -19.07 -2.87
N GLN A 139 1.44 -18.84 -1.70
CA GLN A 139 2.82 -19.16 -1.37
C GLN A 139 2.90 -20.63 -0.94
N GLU A 140 3.73 -21.40 -1.61
CA GLU A 140 4.04 -22.80 -1.24
C GLU A 140 5.26 -22.80 -0.32
N TRP A 141 5.00 -22.64 0.99
CA TRP A 141 6.05 -22.55 1.99
C TRP A 141 6.68 -23.90 2.29
N LYS A 142 8.00 -23.96 2.20
CA LYS A 142 8.83 -25.03 2.75
C LYS A 142 9.31 -24.59 4.13
N LEU A 143 8.92 -25.33 5.16
CA LEU A 143 9.34 -25.07 6.54
C LEU A 143 10.79 -25.59 6.73
N GLU A 144 11.58 -24.80 7.46
CA GLU A 144 12.97 -25.11 7.79
C GLU A 144 13.14 -25.21 9.32
N THR A 145 14.28 -25.74 9.76
CA THR A 145 14.58 -25.99 11.18
C THR A 145 15.25 -24.81 11.88
N ASP A 146 15.72 -23.83 11.09
CA ASP A 146 16.35 -22.65 11.63
C ASP A 146 15.39 -21.86 12.52
N THR A 147 15.93 -21.29 13.58
CA THR A 147 15.19 -20.46 14.54
C THR A 147 15.88 -19.15 14.83
N MET A 148 15.10 -18.13 15.16
CA MET A 148 15.57 -16.86 15.70
C MET A 148 14.56 -16.26 16.66
N THR A 149 14.98 -15.33 17.50
CA THR A 149 14.07 -14.60 18.38
C THR A 149 13.80 -13.20 17.82
N ILE A 150 12.52 -12.84 17.65
CA ILE A 150 12.07 -11.52 17.21
C ILE A 150 11.06 -11.00 18.23
N MET A 151 11.29 -9.83 18.80
CA MET A 151 10.44 -9.22 19.85
C MET A 151 10.14 -10.16 21.02
N GLY A 152 11.07 -11.08 21.37
CA GLY A 152 10.89 -12.06 22.43
C GLY A 152 10.14 -13.33 22.03
N TYR A 153 9.66 -13.46 20.82
CA TYR A 153 9.01 -14.65 20.30
C TYR A 153 10.00 -15.56 19.58
N LEU A 154 9.92 -16.86 19.84
CA LEU A 154 10.64 -17.85 19.06
C LEU A 154 10.01 -17.95 17.67
N CYS A 155 10.81 -17.73 16.64
CA CYS A 155 10.39 -17.78 15.24
C CYS A 155 11.10 -18.90 14.50
N TYR A 156 10.39 -19.54 13.60
CA TYR A 156 10.88 -20.58 12.70
C TYR A 156 10.96 -20.06 11.28
N LYS A 157 11.92 -20.56 10.53
CA LYS A 157 12.17 -20.18 9.16
C LYS A 157 11.26 -20.93 8.19
N ALA A 158 10.81 -20.25 7.15
CA ALA A 158 10.17 -20.83 5.98
C ALA A 158 10.64 -20.13 4.72
N VAL A 159 10.72 -20.86 3.61
CA VAL A 159 11.13 -20.31 2.31
C VAL A 159 10.14 -20.68 1.23
N CYS A 160 9.99 -19.83 0.21
CA CYS A 160 9.21 -20.16 -0.97
C CYS A 160 9.73 -19.42 -2.21
N LEU A 161 9.58 -20.04 -3.36
CA LEU A 161 9.62 -19.34 -4.64
C LEU A 161 8.20 -18.89 -4.97
N TRP A 162 7.97 -17.58 -4.96
CA TRP A 162 6.66 -17.04 -5.25
C TRP A 162 6.74 -15.92 -6.27
N ARG A 163 6.02 -16.09 -7.38
CA ARG A 163 5.93 -15.09 -8.46
C ARG A 163 7.27 -14.58 -8.96
N GLY A 164 8.22 -15.52 -9.12
CA GLY A 164 9.54 -15.26 -9.66
C GLY A 164 10.55 -14.64 -8.71
N ARG A 165 10.25 -14.65 -7.40
CA ARG A 165 11.19 -14.27 -6.34
C ARG A 165 11.29 -15.35 -5.28
N ASP A 166 12.50 -15.56 -4.75
CA ASP A 166 12.72 -16.36 -3.57
C ASP A 166 12.49 -15.52 -2.34
N TYR A 167 11.62 -16.00 -1.45
CA TYR A 167 11.29 -15.37 -0.19
C TYR A 167 11.70 -16.23 0.99
N GLU A 168 12.13 -15.54 2.05
CA GLU A 168 12.39 -16.07 3.37
C GLU A 168 11.46 -15.39 4.37
N ALA A 169 10.77 -16.19 5.18
CA ALA A 169 9.89 -15.73 6.24
C ALA A 169 10.29 -16.35 7.58
N TRP A 170 10.14 -15.56 8.64
CA TRP A 170 10.28 -16.00 10.03
C TRP A 170 8.94 -15.81 10.70
N TYR A 171 8.32 -16.89 11.16
CA TYR A 171 6.99 -16.91 11.75
C TYR A 171 7.01 -17.50 13.14
N THR A 172 6.07 -17.08 14.00
CA THR A 172 5.92 -17.62 15.34
C THR A 172 4.58 -18.32 15.54
N PRO A 173 4.54 -19.59 15.95
CA PRO A 173 3.30 -20.27 16.31
C PRO A 173 2.71 -19.79 17.64
N ASP A 174 3.46 -19.04 18.46
CA ASP A 174 2.96 -18.45 19.70
C ASP A 174 1.83 -17.42 19.46
N ILE A 175 1.78 -16.90 18.23
CA ILE A 175 0.68 -16.06 17.73
C ILE A 175 -0.01 -16.85 16.60
N PRO A 176 -1.04 -17.66 16.91
CA PRO A 176 -1.61 -18.64 15.99
C PRO A 176 -2.56 -18.01 14.97
N VAL A 177 -2.04 -17.05 14.20
CA VAL A 177 -2.74 -16.38 13.10
C VAL A 177 -1.92 -16.54 11.82
N SER A 178 -2.52 -17.09 10.77
CA SER A 178 -1.87 -17.40 9.50
C SER A 178 -1.71 -16.15 8.62
N GLU A 179 -1.20 -15.06 9.20
CA GLU A 179 -1.15 -13.74 8.60
C GLU A 179 0.27 -13.19 8.50
N GLY A 180 0.42 -12.19 7.64
CA GLY A 180 1.68 -11.47 7.41
C GLY A 180 1.46 -10.17 6.63
N PRO A 181 2.53 -9.39 6.41
CA PRO A 181 2.45 -8.11 5.75
C PRO A 181 2.00 -8.25 4.29
N MET A 182 1.26 -7.28 3.81
CA MET A 182 0.78 -7.19 2.43
C MET A 182 0.07 -8.46 1.95
N LYS A 183 0.55 -9.13 0.92
CA LYS A 183 -0.06 -10.32 0.33
C LYS A 183 0.38 -11.64 0.98
N PHE A 184 1.29 -11.60 1.93
CA PHE A 184 1.89 -12.80 2.52
C PHE A 184 1.08 -13.34 3.70
N GLY A 185 1.08 -14.67 3.82
CA GLY A 185 0.40 -15.42 4.86
C GLY A 185 0.53 -16.92 4.62
N GLY A 186 -0.30 -17.73 5.26
CA GLY A 186 -0.36 -19.16 5.02
C GLY A 186 0.60 -20.01 5.86
N LEU A 187 1.42 -19.38 6.71
CA LEU A 187 2.26 -20.09 7.68
C LEU A 187 1.46 -20.44 8.97
N PRO A 188 1.87 -21.45 9.74
CA PRO A 188 1.20 -21.83 10.98
C PRO A 188 1.54 -20.86 12.14
N GLY A 189 1.36 -19.57 11.93
CA GLY A 189 1.65 -18.49 12.85
C GLY A 189 1.87 -17.16 12.17
N LEU A 190 1.98 -16.08 12.96
CA LEU A 190 2.22 -14.74 12.46
C LEU A 190 3.62 -14.62 11.85
N ILE A 191 3.69 -14.09 10.64
CA ILE A 191 4.97 -13.74 10.01
C ILE A 191 5.54 -12.52 10.73
N MET A 192 6.66 -12.70 11.43
CA MET A 192 7.36 -11.65 12.17
C MET A 192 8.39 -10.91 11.31
N LYS A 193 9.00 -11.62 10.36
CA LYS A 193 9.92 -11.05 9.39
C LYS A 193 9.76 -11.74 8.05
N LEU A 194 9.90 -10.97 6.99
CA LEU A 194 9.82 -11.45 5.61
C LEU A 194 10.81 -10.67 4.76
N GLY A 195 11.53 -11.34 3.90
CA GLY A 195 12.40 -10.69 2.91
C GLY A 195 12.56 -11.53 1.67
N ASP A 196 12.90 -10.90 0.56
CA ASP A 196 13.38 -11.62 -0.60
C ASP A 196 14.89 -11.88 -0.51
N SER A 197 15.39 -12.87 -1.27
CA SER A 197 16.80 -13.28 -1.24
C SER A 197 17.78 -12.15 -1.58
N LEU A 198 17.33 -11.14 -2.34
CA LEU A 198 18.12 -9.96 -2.71
C LEU A 198 18.04 -8.83 -1.68
N GLN A 199 17.26 -8.98 -0.61
CA GLN A 199 17.01 -7.95 0.40
C GLN A 199 16.51 -6.63 -0.21
N GLU A 200 15.76 -6.73 -1.27
CA GLU A 200 15.12 -5.60 -1.95
C GLU A 200 13.79 -5.24 -1.29
N TRP A 201 13.09 -6.25 -0.78
CA TRP A 201 11.81 -6.14 -0.08
C TRP A 201 11.94 -6.83 1.27
N VAL A 202 12.02 -6.06 2.33
CA VAL A 202 12.17 -6.57 3.69
C VAL A 202 11.10 -5.96 4.58
N TYR A 203 10.42 -6.80 5.34
CA TYR A 203 9.43 -6.42 6.36
C TYR A 203 9.85 -7.05 7.68
N GLU A 204 9.96 -6.27 8.73
CA GLU A 204 10.26 -6.76 10.07
C GLU A 204 9.32 -6.10 11.07
N ILE A 205 8.63 -6.91 11.88
CA ILE A 205 7.68 -6.41 12.86
C ILE A 205 8.39 -5.59 13.92
N ASP A 206 7.83 -4.40 14.24
CA ASP A 206 8.32 -3.53 15.32
C ASP A 206 7.21 -3.08 16.26
N GLY A 207 5.97 -3.51 16.01
CA GLY A 207 4.82 -3.21 16.86
C GLY A 207 3.77 -4.32 16.81
N LEU A 208 3.30 -4.72 17.99
CA LEU A 208 2.24 -5.72 18.18
C LEU A 208 1.33 -5.29 19.31
N GLN A 209 0.01 -5.22 19.05
CA GLN A 209 -0.95 -4.78 20.05
C GLN A 209 -2.30 -5.49 19.90
N LYS A 210 -2.82 -6.00 21.03
CA LYS A 210 -4.23 -6.44 21.10
C LYS A 210 -5.12 -5.21 21.17
N VAL A 211 -6.10 -5.11 20.31
CA VAL A 211 -6.99 -3.95 20.17
C VAL A 211 -8.40 -4.40 19.80
N SER A 212 -9.37 -3.49 19.97
CA SER A 212 -10.73 -3.69 19.44
C SER A 212 -11.13 -2.42 18.71
N ARG A 213 -11.00 -2.42 17.38
CA ARG A 213 -11.32 -1.27 16.50
C ARG A 213 -11.90 -1.75 15.18
N PRO A 214 -12.75 -0.95 14.51
CA PRO A 214 -13.28 -1.32 13.21
C PRO A 214 -12.18 -1.37 12.14
N ILE A 215 -12.24 -2.38 11.29
CA ILE A 215 -11.52 -2.41 10.01
C ILE A 215 -12.41 -1.75 8.97
N VAL A 216 -11.93 -0.66 8.37
CA VAL A 216 -12.71 0.10 7.41
C VAL A 216 -12.17 -0.02 6.00
N MET A 217 -13.07 -0.05 5.01
CA MET A 217 -12.69 -0.05 3.60
C MET A 217 -12.08 1.30 3.20
N ARG A 218 -10.94 1.27 2.50
CA ARG A 218 -10.34 2.47 1.91
C ARG A 218 -11.25 3.01 0.82
N PRO A 219 -11.73 4.26 0.91
CA PRO A 219 -12.53 4.85 -0.14
C PRO A 219 -11.69 5.10 -1.40
N PRO A 220 -12.30 5.09 -2.59
CA PRO A 220 -11.60 5.53 -3.79
C PRO A 220 -11.35 7.03 -3.73
N LEU A 221 -10.09 7.43 -4.02
CA LEU A 221 -9.68 8.83 -4.00
C LEU A 221 -10.09 9.53 -5.30
N ARG A 222 -10.73 10.69 -5.19
CA ARG A 222 -11.10 11.56 -6.32
C ARG A 222 -11.94 10.87 -7.42
N GLN A 223 -12.60 9.77 -7.10
CA GLN A 223 -13.48 9.03 -8.01
C GLN A 223 -14.61 8.34 -7.24
N LYS A 224 -15.68 7.94 -7.94
CA LYS A 224 -16.84 7.31 -7.29
C LYS A 224 -16.57 5.89 -6.82
N GLU A 225 -15.78 5.12 -7.59
CA GLU A 225 -15.50 3.72 -7.32
C GLU A 225 -14.15 3.28 -7.94
N TYR A 226 -13.62 2.16 -7.45
CA TYR A 226 -12.42 1.55 -8.01
C TYR A 226 -12.75 0.88 -9.36
N LYS A 227 -11.87 1.08 -10.35
CA LYS A 227 -11.94 0.40 -11.64
C LYS A 227 -11.50 -1.05 -11.47
N LYS A 228 -12.42 -1.99 -11.68
CA LYS A 228 -12.12 -3.42 -11.60
C LYS A 228 -11.19 -3.83 -12.74
N THR A 229 -10.20 -4.66 -12.42
CA THR A 229 -9.22 -5.18 -13.38
C THR A 229 -8.76 -6.58 -12.94
N THR A 230 -7.85 -7.18 -13.68
CA THR A 230 -7.14 -8.39 -13.25
C THR A 230 -5.72 -8.04 -12.80
N ARG A 231 -5.13 -8.85 -11.92
CA ARG A 231 -3.76 -8.68 -11.44
C ARG A 231 -2.78 -8.44 -12.60
N LEU A 232 -2.76 -9.32 -13.59
CA LEU A 232 -1.83 -9.21 -14.72
C LEU A 232 -2.05 -7.95 -15.56
N LYS A 233 -3.31 -7.57 -15.82
CA LYS A 233 -3.61 -6.31 -16.54
C LYS A 233 -3.14 -5.09 -15.75
N PHE A 234 -3.34 -5.11 -14.43
CA PHE A 234 -2.86 -4.04 -13.54
C PHE A 234 -1.34 -3.92 -13.60
N LEU A 235 -0.61 -5.01 -13.37
CA LEU A 235 0.86 -5.01 -13.34
C LEU A 235 1.46 -4.58 -14.69
N ARG A 236 0.90 -5.04 -15.81
CA ARG A 236 1.31 -4.59 -17.15
C ARG A 236 1.08 -3.10 -17.37
N GLY A 237 -0.10 -2.61 -16.97
CA GLY A 237 -0.44 -1.19 -17.06
C GLY A 237 0.47 -0.32 -16.18
N PHE A 238 0.75 -0.79 -14.97
CA PHE A 238 1.64 -0.10 -14.04
C PHE A 238 3.09 -0.05 -14.57
N ARG A 239 3.61 -1.15 -15.08
CA ARG A 239 4.93 -1.19 -15.73
C ARG A 239 5.01 -0.21 -16.90
N ARG A 240 3.99 -0.20 -17.79
CA ARG A 240 3.93 0.76 -18.90
C ARG A 240 3.93 2.21 -18.41
N PHE A 241 3.20 2.50 -17.32
CA PHE A 241 3.20 3.82 -16.69
C PHE A 241 4.61 4.20 -16.20
N LEU A 242 5.28 3.29 -15.49
CA LEU A 242 6.65 3.53 -14.98
C LEU A 242 7.63 3.80 -16.13
N ASN A 243 7.53 3.03 -17.23
CA ASN A 243 8.39 3.20 -18.41
C ASN A 243 8.20 4.56 -19.11
N ASN A 244 7.02 5.14 -19.00
CA ASN A 244 6.68 6.43 -19.63
C ASN A 244 6.55 7.57 -18.63
N LEU A 245 7.01 7.39 -17.39
CA LEU A 245 6.82 8.36 -16.32
C LEU A 245 7.41 9.74 -16.64
N GLY A 246 8.60 9.77 -17.29
CA GLY A 246 9.24 11.02 -17.71
C GLY A 246 8.39 11.78 -18.72
N SER A 247 8.01 11.12 -19.81
CA SER A 247 7.17 11.74 -20.86
C SER A 247 5.79 12.17 -20.33
N PHE A 248 5.23 11.42 -19.37
CA PHE A 248 3.96 11.78 -18.74
C PHE A 248 4.11 13.01 -17.85
N ALA A 249 5.19 13.10 -17.09
CA ALA A 249 5.48 14.25 -16.24
C ALA A 249 5.74 15.51 -17.08
N ASP A 250 6.50 15.40 -18.18
CA ASP A 250 6.76 16.49 -19.11
C ASP A 250 5.48 16.98 -19.81
N ALA A 251 4.58 16.07 -20.19
CA ALA A 251 3.29 16.41 -20.78
C ALA A 251 2.31 17.12 -19.82
N MET A 252 2.52 17.01 -18.52
CA MET A 252 1.73 17.70 -17.48
C MET A 252 2.34 19.02 -17.01
N SER A 253 3.45 19.44 -17.59
CA SER A 253 4.18 20.65 -17.20
C SER A 253 4.47 21.51 -18.44
N ASP A 254 4.26 22.81 -18.32
CA ASP A 254 4.61 23.79 -19.38
C ASP A 254 6.12 23.85 -19.68
N THR A 255 6.92 23.24 -18.79
CA THR A 255 8.37 23.13 -18.95
C THR A 255 8.78 21.69 -18.70
N PRO A 256 9.60 21.07 -19.57
CA PRO A 256 10.08 19.70 -19.34
C PRO A 256 10.69 19.55 -17.95
N LEU A 257 10.19 18.56 -17.19
CA LEU A 257 10.65 18.32 -15.82
C LEU A 257 12.02 17.61 -15.80
N GLY A 258 12.47 17.13 -16.98
CA GLY A 258 13.74 16.41 -17.10
C GLY A 258 13.80 15.11 -16.29
N ILE A 259 12.63 14.55 -15.92
CA ILE A 259 12.55 13.27 -15.24
C ILE A 259 12.93 12.19 -16.26
N LYS A 260 14.16 11.72 -16.15
CA LYS A 260 14.61 10.56 -16.94
C LYS A 260 13.85 9.34 -16.45
N ALA A 261 12.88 8.87 -17.23
CA ALA A 261 12.32 7.54 -17.03
C ALA A 261 13.48 6.54 -17.18
N GLY A 262 13.69 5.72 -16.17
CA GLY A 262 14.59 4.59 -16.33
C GLY A 262 14.04 3.65 -17.41
N SER A 263 14.90 2.94 -18.13
CA SER A 263 14.47 1.86 -19.02
C SER A 263 13.64 0.85 -18.21
N GLY A 264 12.52 0.36 -18.76
CA GLY A 264 11.57 -0.52 -18.06
C GLY A 264 12.16 -1.79 -17.47
N ASP A 265 13.37 -2.16 -17.91
CA ASP A 265 14.10 -3.32 -17.41
C ASP A 265 14.73 -3.11 -16.02
N LYS A 266 14.75 -1.86 -15.51
CA LYS A 266 15.29 -1.49 -14.20
C LYS A 266 14.25 -1.47 -13.09
N TYR A 267 12.96 -1.63 -13.41
CA TYR A 267 11.89 -1.62 -12.41
C TYR A 267 11.58 -3.05 -11.97
N ASP A 268 12.16 -3.41 -10.87
CA ASP A 268 11.90 -4.69 -10.26
C ASP A 268 10.63 -4.61 -9.40
N LEU A 269 9.61 -5.35 -9.81
CA LEU A 269 8.36 -5.46 -9.07
C LEU A 269 8.46 -6.59 -8.06
N MET A 270 7.78 -6.46 -6.94
CA MET A 270 7.63 -7.54 -5.95
C MET A 270 7.14 -8.85 -6.60
N GLU A 271 6.38 -8.74 -7.70
CA GLU A 271 5.87 -9.84 -8.48
C GLU A 271 6.50 -9.83 -9.88
N ARG A 272 7.46 -10.71 -10.12
CA ARG A 272 8.20 -10.82 -11.39
C ARG A 272 7.51 -11.68 -12.44
N ASP A 273 6.54 -12.50 -12.06
CA ASP A 273 5.85 -13.41 -12.98
C ASP A 273 5.15 -12.69 -14.15
N ALA A 274 4.73 -11.45 -13.94
CA ALA A 274 4.21 -10.63 -15.03
C ALA A 274 5.27 -10.29 -16.10
N ILE A 275 6.55 -10.41 -15.79
CA ILE A 275 7.68 -10.16 -16.67
C ILE A 275 8.00 -11.43 -17.46
N ILE A 276 8.04 -12.57 -16.82
CA ILE A 276 8.39 -13.88 -17.41
C ILE A 276 7.40 -14.23 -18.52
N TYR A 277 6.12 -13.94 -18.33
CA TYR A 277 5.08 -14.20 -19.35
C TYR A 277 5.31 -13.45 -20.67
N TYR A 278 6.01 -12.32 -20.66
CA TYR A 278 6.35 -11.57 -21.86
C TYR A 278 7.52 -12.18 -22.65
N LEU A 279 8.48 -12.78 -21.96
CA LEU A 279 9.67 -13.37 -22.60
C LEU A 279 9.34 -14.69 -23.32
N HIS A 280 8.23 -15.34 -22.98
CA HIS A 280 7.75 -16.55 -23.67
C HIS A 280 6.79 -16.28 -24.84
N GLN A 281 6.46 -15.01 -25.13
CA GLN A 281 5.63 -14.61 -26.28
C GLN A 281 6.40 -13.87 -27.38
N ILE A 282 7.71 -13.70 -27.25
CA ILE A 282 8.64 -13.22 -28.26
C ILE A 282 9.46 -14.42 -28.76
#